data_3d20a817c58d0e85ef2592c2860af349
#
_entry.id   3d20a817c58d0e85ef2592c2860af349
#
_cell.length_a   1.000
_cell.length_b   1.000
_cell.length_c   1.000
_cell.angle_alpha   90.00
_cell.angle_beta   90.00
_cell.angle_gamma   90.00
#
_symmetry.space_group_name_H-M   'P 1'
#
loop_
_entity.id
_entity.type
_entity.pdbx_description
1 polymer ?
#
loop_
_entity_poly.entity_id
_entity_poly.type
_entity_poly.pdbx_seq_one_letter_code
_entity_poly.pdbx_strand_id
1 'polypeptide(L)'
;MDTSETSTLNAFQNTSRSFENQVPANTSQPDSNEQKYREAFSKASRCIGPHLRSFEEELSSQLVSNNPQIDRVLKYVARLGGKRLRPALTFLTAELFGASTEETMRLAMVVELVHTATLVHDDVLDSSGLRRHQPTVHVRWDVPTSILIGDWLFTHAYGLANAGQSTLPGRWIADAAKRVCEGEIRQNQTIGNWELSQEEYFDILSCKTGALCGASCAMGAWSTSAPAWRCDVLQSFGNKLGLAFQIFDDWLDVWGDQSPSGKTLGTDFAHDKPTLPWIYLLGTFNSTDRQAWFSLYNSDPQAAKAELQSLLKQSDASGYTLGCAKGFAQSACEDLRKAVGGFELSERQTQALRALEEIAKASVARAG
;
A
#
# COMPACT_ATOMS: atom_id res chain seq x y z
N MET A 1 -52.74 -13.59 9.69
CA MET A 1 -51.86 -12.78 10.55
C MET A 1 -50.66 -13.64 10.89
N ASP A 2 -49.56 -13.21 10.47
CA ASP A 2 -48.45 -13.91 9.86
C ASP A 2 -47.39 -14.34 10.89
N THR A 3 -47.07 -15.62 10.93
CA THR A 3 -46.06 -16.23 11.82
C THR A 3 -44.70 -16.46 11.12
N SER A 4 -44.51 -15.87 9.94
CA SER A 4 -43.30 -16.10 9.13
C SER A 4 -42.16 -15.09 9.35
N GLU A 5 -42.41 -13.89 9.90
CA GLU A 5 -41.39 -12.86 10.11
C GLU A 5 -40.52 -13.03 11.36
N THR A 6 -41.02 -13.76 12.37
CA THR A 6 -40.27 -14.00 13.63
C THR A 6 -39.23 -15.11 13.54
N SER A 7 -39.30 -15.96 12.52
CA SER A 7 -38.34 -17.08 12.30
C SER A 7 -37.02 -16.63 11.66
N THR A 8 -37.04 -15.63 10.81
CA THR A 8 -35.84 -15.12 10.12
C THR A 8 -34.94 -14.25 10.99
N LEU A 9 -35.52 -13.49 11.93
CA LEU A 9 -34.73 -12.67 12.87
C LEU A 9 -33.99 -13.52 13.91
N ASN A 10 -34.52 -14.68 14.31
CA ASN A 10 -33.87 -15.58 15.26
C ASN A 10 -32.73 -16.41 14.61
N ALA A 11 -32.77 -16.65 13.31
CA ALA A 11 -31.67 -17.31 12.59
C ALA A 11 -30.43 -16.40 12.47
N PHE A 12 -30.62 -15.08 12.30
CA PHE A 12 -29.53 -14.10 12.23
C PHE A 12 -28.85 -13.84 13.58
N GLN A 13 -29.57 -13.96 14.70
CA GLN A 13 -28.99 -13.75 16.04
C GLN A 13 -28.18 -14.96 16.54
N ASN A 14 -28.46 -16.16 16.06
CA ASN A 14 -27.73 -17.38 16.49
C ASN A 14 -26.44 -17.60 15.72
N THR A 15 -26.28 -17.10 14.50
CA THR A 15 -25.02 -17.19 13.74
C THR A 15 -23.97 -16.21 14.25
N SER A 16 -24.37 -15.06 14.80
CA SER A 16 -23.41 -14.08 15.36
C SER A 16 -22.82 -14.50 16.72
N ARG A 17 -23.50 -15.36 17.49
CA ARG A 17 -22.99 -15.83 18.80
C ARG A 17 -21.98 -16.97 18.72
N SER A 18 -21.92 -17.72 17.62
CA SER A 18 -20.97 -18.84 17.47
C SER A 18 -19.56 -18.42 17.06
N PHE A 19 -19.36 -17.19 16.57
CA PHE A 19 -18.05 -16.68 16.14
C PHE A 19 -17.28 -15.90 17.23
N GLU A 20 -17.92 -15.49 18.33
CA GLU A 20 -17.25 -14.74 19.39
C GLU A 20 -16.30 -15.60 20.27
N ASN A 21 -16.34 -16.93 20.18
CA ASN A 21 -15.60 -17.83 21.09
C ASN A 21 -14.51 -18.69 20.43
N GLN A 22 -14.10 -18.40 19.16
CA GLN A 22 -13.01 -19.15 18.51
C GLN A 22 -12.01 -18.22 17.81
N VAL A 23 -11.37 -17.33 18.56
CA VAL A 23 -10.14 -16.70 18.10
C VAL A 23 -9.00 -17.30 18.92
N PRO A 24 -8.15 -18.16 18.35
CA PRO A 24 -6.94 -18.56 19.03
C PRO A 24 -6.03 -17.33 19.16
N ALA A 25 -5.61 -17.04 20.38
CA ALA A 25 -4.55 -16.09 20.65
C ALA A 25 -3.22 -16.67 20.11
N ASN A 26 -3.02 -16.58 18.80
CA ASN A 26 -1.76 -16.95 18.17
C ASN A 26 -0.94 -15.68 17.96
N THR A 27 -0.09 -15.34 18.91
CA THR A 27 0.98 -14.35 18.81
C THR A 27 2.11 -14.93 17.96
N SER A 28 1.89 -15.05 16.65
CA SER A 28 2.97 -15.35 15.71
C SER A 28 3.92 -14.14 15.71
N GLN A 29 5.21 -14.38 15.93
CA GLN A 29 6.23 -13.34 15.81
C GLN A 29 6.24 -12.83 14.35
N PRO A 30 6.39 -11.50 14.13
CA PRO A 30 6.47 -10.96 12.77
C PRO A 30 7.69 -11.56 12.04
N ASP A 31 7.57 -11.65 10.72
CA ASP A 31 8.65 -12.06 9.83
C ASP A 31 9.92 -11.23 10.11
N SER A 32 11.09 -11.86 10.13
CA SER A 32 12.36 -11.21 10.44
C SER A 32 12.60 -9.98 9.55
N ASN A 33 12.17 -10.03 8.30
CA ASN A 33 12.29 -8.95 7.33
C ASN A 33 11.27 -7.81 7.59
N GLU A 34 10.05 -8.15 7.95
CA GLU A 34 9.05 -7.16 8.34
C GLU A 34 9.45 -6.46 9.65
N GLN A 35 10.03 -7.20 10.58
CA GLN A 35 10.52 -6.65 11.84
C GLN A 35 11.68 -5.66 11.61
N LYS A 36 12.66 -5.99 10.78
CA LYS A 36 13.75 -5.09 10.40
C LYS A 36 13.23 -3.78 9.79
N TYR A 37 12.24 -3.87 8.89
CA TYR A 37 11.61 -2.67 8.33
C TYR A 37 10.87 -1.86 9.39
N ARG A 38 10.09 -2.51 10.26
CA ARG A 38 9.36 -1.84 11.34
C ARG A 38 10.32 -1.12 12.29
N GLU A 39 11.44 -1.73 12.62
CA GLU A 39 12.49 -1.13 13.48
C GLU A 39 13.14 0.07 12.78
N ALA A 40 13.54 -0.07 11.51
CA ALA A 40 14.11 1.02 10.73
C ALA A 40 13.12 2.17 10.56
N PHE A 41 11.86 1.86 10.22
CA PHE A 41 10.78 2.85 10.10
C PHE A 41 10.50 3.54 11.45
N SER A 42 10.41 2.79 12.54
CA SER A 42 10.23 3.33 13.90
C SER A 42 11.38 4.24 14.30
N LYS A 43 12.63 3.87 13.98
CA LYS A 43 13.79 4.70 14.22
C LYS A 43 13.77 5.98 13.39
N ALA A 44 13.48 5.86 12.09
CA ALA A 44 13.41 6.99 11.17
C ALA A 44 12.30 7.99 11.56
N SER A 45 11.13 7.48 11.97
CA SER A 45 9.98 8.32 12.32
C SER A 45 9.97 8.89 13.74
N ARG A 46 11.05 8.72 14.53
CA ARG A 46 11.12 9.24 15.92
C ARG A 46 10.88 10.74 16.00
N CYS A 47 11.39 11.51 15.05
CA CYS A 47 11.23 12.97 15.03
C CYS A 47 9.77 13.42 14.87
N ILE A 48 8.90 12.58 14.30
CA ILE A 48 7.45 12.81 14.14
C ILE A 48 6.60 11.97 15.09
N GLY A 49 7.20 11.29 16.06
CA GLY A 49 6.50 10.42 17.01
C GLY A 49 5.32 11.06 17.73
N PRO A 50 5.41 12.32 18.23
CA PRO A 50 4.26 13.04 18.77
C PRO A 50 3.12 13.19 17.75
N HIS A 51 3.45 13.58 16.51
CA HIS A 51 2.45 13.77 15.44
C HIS A 51 1.73 12.46 15.11
N LEU A 52 2.46 11.34 15.04
CA LEU A 52 1.84 10.02 14.78
C LEU A 52 0.92 9.57 15.92
N ARG A 53 1.22 9.89 17.18
CA ARG A 53 0.30 9.59 18.30
C ARG A 53 -0.97 10.41 18.21
N SER A 54 -0.86 11.73 18.06
CA SER A 54 -2.03 12.61 17.88
C SER A 54 -2.84 12.23 16.63
N PHE A 55 -2.16 11.76 15.57
CA PHE A 55 -2.82 11.26 14.36
C PHE A 55 -3.72 10.05 14.64
N GLU A 56 -3.28 9.07 15.43
CA GLU A 56 -4.11 7.90 15.76
C GLU A 56 -5.36 8.29 16.57
N GLU A 57 -5.22 9.23 17.49
CA GLU A 57 -6.34 9.77 18.28
C GLU A 57 -7.33 10.50 17.37
N GLU A 58 -6.83 11.39 16.49
CA GLU A 58 -7.65 12.17 15.59
C GLU A 58 -8.34 11.27 14.53
N LEU A 59 -7.62 10.33 13.92
CA LEU A 59 -8.18 9.38 12.97
C LEU A 59 -9.33 8.58 13.61
N SER A 60 -9.16 8.14 14.85
CA SER A 60 -10.19 7.41 15.58
C SER A 60 -11.41 8.28 15.84
N SER A 61 -11.23 9.59 16.08
CA SER A 61 -12.33 10.55 16.30
C SER A 61 -13.11 10.83 15.02
N GLN A 62 -12.46 10.75 13.86
CA GLN A 62 -13.09 10.98 12.54
C GLN A 62 -13.90 9.77 12.06
N LEU A 63 -13.58 8.56 12.52
CA LEU A 63 -14.23 7.32 12.09
C LEU A 63 -15.41 6.97 13.00
N VAL A 64 -16.42 7.84 13.02
CA VAL A 64 -17.63 7.71 13.84
C VAL A 64 -18.89 7.94 13.01
N SER A 65 -19.99 7.33 13.43
CA SER A 65 -21.31 7.54 12.81
C SER A 65 -22.40 7.57 13.87
N ASN A 66 -23.43 8.39 13.65
CA ASN A 66 -24.65 8.39 14.47
C ASN A 66 -25.49 7.11 14.28
N ASN A 67 -25.25 6.34 13.21
CA ASN A 67 -25.86 5.03 13.01
C ASN A 67 -24.99 3.98 13.72
N PRO A 68 -25.53 3.27 14.75
CA PRO A 68 -24.75 2.30 15.53
C PRO A 68 -24.18 1.12 14.70
N GLN A 69 -24.83 0.75 13.60
CA GLN A 69 -24.36 -0.32 12.73
C GLN A 69 -23.14 0.14 11.92
N ILE A 70 -23.22 1.32 11.31
CA ILE A 70 -22.11 1.93 10.56
C ILE A 70 -20.94 2.22 11.52
N ASP A 71 -21.21 2.82 12.68
CA ASP A 71 -20.20 3.14 13.70
C ASP A 71 -19.40 1.90 14.14
N ARG A 72 -20.07 0.75 14.29
CA ARG A 72 -19.40 -0.53 14.60
C ARG A 72 -18.40 -0.95 13.52
N VAL A 73 -18.76 -0.79 12.23
CA VAL A 73 -17.89 -1.14 11.12
C VAL A 73 -16.71 -0.17 11.05
N LEU A 74 -16.95 1.14 11.17
CA LEU A 74 -15.90 2.17 11.15
C LEU A 74 -14.88 1.96 12.27
N LYS A 75 -15.34 1.71 13.49
CA LYS A 75 -14.48 1.38 14.63
C LYS A 75 -13.69 0.10 14.43
N TYR A 76 -14.24 -0.87 13.70
CA TYR A 76 -13.49 -2.07 13.34
C TYR A 76 -12.39 -1.75 12.33
N VAL A 77 -12.70 -1.02 11.27
CA VAL A 77 -11.71 -0.59 10.27
C VAL A 77 -10.59 0.23 10.90
N ALA A 78 -10.91 1.16 11.82
CA ALA A 78 -9.90 1.92 12.56
C ALA A 78 -8.90 1.02 13.32
N ARG A 79 -9.38 -0.10 13.90
CA ARG A 79 -8.56 -1.05 14.66
C ARG A 79 -7.70 -1.96 13.80
N LEU A 80 -7.99 -2.12 12.50
CA LEU A 80 -7.13 -2.89 11.60
C LEU A 80 -5.71 -2.30 11.52
N GLY A 81 -5.55 -1.05 11.93
CA GLY A 81 -4.27 -0.38 12.10
C GLY A 81 -3.47 -0.25 10.81
N GLY A 82 -2.18 0.02 10.92
CA GLY A 82 -1.29 0.15 9.78
C GLY A 82 0.13 0.55 10.17
N LYS A 83 1.05 0.45 9.20
CA LYS A 83 2.42 0.98 9.35
C LYS A 83 2.45 2.52 9.31
N ARG A 84 1.35 3.17 8.92
CA ARG A 84 1.20 4.63 8.79
C ARG A 84 2.29 5.28 7.95
N LEU A 85 2.74 4.58 6.91
CA LEU A 85 3.79 5.11 6.02
C LEU A 85 3.36 6.42 5.36
N ARG A 86 2.13 6.50 4.82
CA ARG A 86 1.65 7.69 4.11
C ARG A 86 1.49 8.90 5.03
N PRO A 87 0.86 8.80 6.22
CA PRO A 87 0.90 9.86 7.22
C PRO A 87 2.31 10.27 7.61
N ALA A 88 3.22 9.30 7.82
CA ALA A 88 4.61 9.61 8.15
C ALA A 88 5.31 10.40 7.04
N LEU A 89 5.10 10.03 5.76
CA LEU A 89 5.62 10.78 4.62
C LEU A 89 5.08 12.22 4.61
N THR A 90 3.77 12.40 4.88
CA THR A 90 3.14 13.72 4.95
C THR A 90 3.77 14.57 6.07
N PHE A 91 3.93 14.04 7.27
CA PHE A 91 4.56 14.77 8.38
C PHE A 91 6.04 15.05 8.11
N LEU A 92 6.81 14.07 7.65
CA LEU A 92 8.25 14.26 7.41
C LEU A 92 8.53 15.28 6.30
N THR A 93 7.73 15.30 5.24
CA THR A 93 7.90 16.30 4.18
C THR A 93 7.42 17.70 4.61
N ALA A 94 6.46 17.79 5.52
CA ALA A 94 6.12 19.04 6.18
C ALA A 94 7.29 19.54 7.04
N GLU A 95 7.85 18.69 7.92
CA GLU A 95 8.98 19.02 8.79
C GLU A 95 10.25 19.43 8.02
N LEU A 96 10.37 18.99 6.78
CA LEU A 96 11.50 19.35 5.93
C LEU A 96 11.50 20.84 5.51
N PHE A 97 10.32 21.48 5.42
CA PHE A 97 10.18 22.88 4.98
C PHE A 97 9.57 23.81 6.03
N GLY A 98 9.04 23.26 7.12
CA GLY A 98 8.46 24.04 8.21
C GLY A 98 8.06 23.14 9.38
N ALA A 99 7.20 23.63 10.25
CA ALA A 99 6.61 22.82 11.30
C ALA A 99 5.27 22.23 10.84
N SER A 100 5.00 20.99 11.20
CA SER A 100 3.69 20.38 10.97
C SER A 100 2.58 21.19 11.66
N THR A 101 1.48 21.39 10.96
CA THR A 101 0.34 22.20 11.36
C THR A 101 -0.94 21.35 11.46
N GLU A 102 -2.05 21.95 11.90
CA GLU A 102 -3.39 21.31 11.80
C GLU A 102 -3.73 20.95 10.35
N GLU A 103 -3.30 21.76 9.39
CA GLU A 103 -3.44 21.47 7.96
C GLU A 103 -2.67 20.20 7.58
N THR A 104 -1.43 20.04 8.07
CA THR A 104 -0.62 18.83 7.85
C THR A 104 -1.33 17.60 8.44
N MET A 105 -1.88 17.72 9.65
CA MET A 105 -2.64 16.66 10.32
C MET A 105 -3.85 16.23 9.49
N ARG A 106 -4.63 17.22 9.03
CA ARG A 106 -5.81 17.00 8.18
C ARG A 106 -5.43 16.27 6.89
N LEU A 107 -4.35 16.69 6.23
CA LEU A 107 -3.89 16.04 5.00
C LEU A 107 -3.31 14.63 5.23
N ALA A 108 -2.67 14.39 6.36
CA ALA A 108 -2.24 13.05 6.76
C ALA A 108 -3.44 12.11 6.97
N MET A 109 -4.55 12.61 7.53
CA MET A 109 -5.80 11.84 7.61
C MET A 109 -6.39 11.54 6.23
N VAL A 110 -6.42 12.53 5.33
CA VAL A 110 -6.91 12.36 3.95
C VAL A 110 -6.23 11.20 3.25
N VAL A 111 -4.89 11.16 3.26
CA VAL A 111 -4.15 10.10 2.55
C VAL A 111 -4.35 8.73 3.18
N GLU A 112 -4.47 8.65 4.50
CA GLU A 112 -4.68 7.37 5.18
C GLU A 112 -6.11 6.85 5.02
N LEU A 113 -7.11 7.73 4.99
CA LEU A 113 -8.51 7.36 4.72
C LEU A 113 -8.67 6.81 3.31
N VAL A 114 -8.08 7.48 2.30
CA VAL A 114 -8.08 6.98 0.92
C VAL A 114 -7.36 5.61 0.86
N HIS A 115 -6.19 5.48 1.48
CA HIS A 115 -5.51 4.19 1.55
C HIS A 115 -6.34 3.10 2.24
N THR A 116 -7.00 3.44 3.33
CA THR A 116 -7.86 2.48 4.05
C THR A 116 -9.06 2.05 3.19
N ALA A 117 -9.65 2.98 2.46
CA ALA A 117 -10.73 2.69 1.51
C ALA A 117 -10.28 1.73 0.42
N THR A 118 -9.10 1.97 -0.19
CA THR A 118 -8.55 1.04 -1.20
C THR A 118 -8.33 -0.35 -0.63
N LEU A 119 -7.78 -0.46 0.60
CA LEU A 119 -7.58 -1.75 1.24
C LEU A 119 -8.88 -2.51 1.51
N VAL A 120 -9.97 -1.81 1.88
CA VAL A 120 -11.29 -2.43 2.09
C VAL A 120 -11.88 -2.94 0.78
N HIS A 121 -11.68 -2.21 -0.32
CA HIS A 121 -12.11 -2.63 -1.66
C HIS A 121 -11.24 -3.77 -2.20
N ASP A 122 -9.91 -3.68 -2.07
CA ASP A 122 -8.96 -4.71 -2.49
C ASP A 122 -9.23 -6.05 -1.81
N ASP A 123 -9.60 -6.05 -0.51
CA ASP A 123 -9.98 -7.27 0.20
C ASP A 123 -11.16 -8.01 -0.45
N VAL A 124 -12.10 -7.26 -1.06
CA VAL A 124 -13.23 -7.85 -1.81
C VAL A 124 -12.77 -8.34 -3.18
N LEU A 125 -11.98 -7.53 -3.90
CA LEU A 125 -11.47 -7.88 -5.23
C LEU A 125 -10.60 -9.14 -5.20
N ASP A 126 -9.73 -9.23 -4.19
CA ASP A 126 -8.81 -10.36 -3.99
C ASP A 126 -9.47 -11.55 -3.27
N SER A 127 -10.74 -11.45 -2.87
CA SER A 127 -11.43 -12.44 -2.04
C SER A 127 -10.64 -12.81 -0.77
N SER A 128 -9.93 -11.85 -0.18
CA SER A 128 -9.03 -12.05 0.95
C SER A 128 -9.81 -12.26 2.24
N GLY A 129 -9.68 -13.44 2.85
CA GLY A 129 -10.39 -13.78 4.11
C GLY A 129 -9.87 -13.04 5.34
N LEU A 130 -8.57 -12.72 5.36
CA LEU A 130 -7.86 -12.13 6.50
C LEU A 130 -7.01 -10.93 6.08
N ARG A 131 -7.03 -9.89 6.93
CA ARG A 131 -6.09 -8.76 6.86
C ARG A 131 -5.45 -8.58 8.23
N ARG A 132 -4.11 -8.71 8.29
CA ARG A 132 -3.34 -8.60 9.55
C ARG A 132 -3.87 -9.51 10.65
N HIS A 133 -4.15 -10.76 10.30
CA HIS A 133 -4.70 -11.80 11.19
C HIS A 133 -6.12 -11.50 11.72
N GLN A 134 -6.80 -10.49 11.18
CA GLN A 134 -8.20 -10.20 11.48
C GLN A 134 -9.07 -10.51 10.26
N PRO A 135 -10.33 -10.97 10.43
CA PRO A 135 -11.25 -11.12 9.31
C PRO A 135 -11.40 -9.82 8.54
N THR A 136 -11.48 -9.90 7.21
CA THR A 136 -11.78 -8.72 6.38
C THR A 136 -13.22 -8.24 6.61
N VAL A 137 -13.54 -7.01 6.18
CA VAL A 137 -14.87 -6.44 6.40
C VAL A 137 -15.94 -7.30 5.71
N HIS A 138 -15.69 -7.77 4.47
CA HIS A 138 -16.65 -8.59 3.74
C HIS A 138 -16.86 -9.98 4.34
N VAL A 139 -15.88 -10.53 5.04
CA VAL A 139 -16.01 -11.80 5.78
C VAL A 139 -16.77 -11.60 7.08
N ARG A 140 -16.54 -10.47 7.77
CA ARG A 140 -17.15 -10.19 9.06
C ARG A 140 -18.61 -9.69 8.95
N TRP A 141 -18.92 -9.00 7.88
CA TRP A 141 -20.26 -8.50 7.55
C TRP A 141 -20.71 -9.08 6.21
N ASP A 142 -20.49 -8.35 5.12
CA ASP A 142 -20.82 -8.78 3.77
C ASP A 142 -20.09 -7.90 2.71
N VAL A 143 -20.16 -8.32 1.45
CA VAL A 143 -19.57 -7.59 0.32
C VAL A 143 -20.21 -6.21 0.13
N PRO A 144 -21.56 -6.04 0.15
CA PRO A 144 -22.18 -4.73 0.05
C PRO A 144 -21.71 -3.76 1.13
N THR A 145 -21.61 -4.21 2.40
CA THR A 145 -21.11 -3.39 3.50
C THR A 145 -19.67 -2.95 3.25
N SER A 146 -18.80 -3.85 2.75
CA SER A 146 -17.40 -3.52 2.42
C SER A 146 -17.32 -2.41 1.37
N ILE A 147 -18.05 -2.56 0.26
CA ILE A 147 -18.07 -1.57 -0.82
C ILE A 147 -18.53 -0.20 -0.30
N LEU A 148 -19.66 -0.16 0.40
CA LEU A 148 -20.23 1.09 0.91
C LEU A 148 -19.37 1.76 1.99
N ILE A 149 -18.67 0.98 2.83
CA ILE A 149 -17.73 1.54 3.82
C ILE A 149 -16.50 2.12 3.12
N GLY A 150 -15.99 1.47 2.06
CA GLY A 150 -14.93 2.04 1.25
C GLY A 150 -15.34 3.38 0.61
N ASP A 151 -16.55 3.46 0.03
CA ASP A 151 -17.11 4.68 -0.52
C ASP A 151 -17.31 5.77 0.55
N TRP A 152 -17.76 5.39 1.74
CA TRP A 152 -17.86 6.30 2.89
C TRP A 152 -16.51 6.89 3.27
N LEU A 153 -15.46 6.08 3.34
CA LEU A 153 -14.09 6.52 3.64
C LEU A 153 -13.57 7.46 2.56
N PHE A 154 -13.78 7.16 1.28
CA PHE A 154 -13.42 8.05 0.17
C PHE A 154 -14.13 9.40 0.25
N THR A 155 -15.45 9.39 0.44
CA THR A 155 -16.23 10.64 0.52
C THR A 155 -15.85 11.47 1.72
N HIS A 156 -15.57 10.83 2.87
CA HIS A 156 -15.08 11.52 4.06
C HIS A 156 -13.71 12.15 3.83
N ALA A 157 -12.77 11.42 3.20
CA ALA A 157 -11.46 11.94 2.83
C ALA A 157 -11.57 13.14 1.90
N TYR A 158 -12.45 13.12 0.88
CA TYR A 158 -12.68 14.25 -0.01
C TYR A 158 -13.28 15.44 0.74
N GLY A 159 -14.19 15.23 1.68
CA GLY A 159 -14.72 16.26 2.56
C GLY A 159 -13.59 16.96 3.34
N LEU A 160 -12.72 16.18 3.97
CA LEU A 160 -11.55 16.71 4.69
C LEU A 160 -10.58 17.44 3.75
N ALA A 161 -10.29 16.89 2.57
CA ALA A 161 -9.37 17.51 1.62
C ALA A 161 -9.83 18.91 1.15
N ASN A 162 -11.14 19.15 1.11
CA ASN A 162 -11.74 20.41 0.69
C ASN A 162 -12.18 21.31 1.85
N ALA A 163 -11.94 20.93 3.11
CA ALA A 163 -12.31 21.74 4.27
C ALA A 163 -11.40 22.96 4.50
N GLY A 164 -10.23 23.02 3.84
CA GLY A 164 -9.29 24.14 3.92
C GLY A 164 -9.64 25.30 2.98
N GLN A 165 -8.77 26.32 2.97
CA GLN A 165 -8.95 27.51 2.11
C GLN A 165 -8.58 27.27 0.63
N SER A 166 -7.91 26.16 0.32
CA SER A 166 -7.46 25.81 -1.03
C SER A 166 -8.10 24.51 -1.51
N THR A 167 -8.44 24.48 -2.80
CA THR A 167 -8.94 23.28 -3.47
C THR A 167 -7.82 22.36 -3.99
N LEU A 168 -6.55 22.78 -3.86
CA LEU A 168 -5.41 22.05 -4.41
C LEU A 168 -5.22 20.66 -3.78
N PRO A 169 -5.31 20.48 -2.45
CA PRO A 169 -5.26 19.15 -1.85
C PRO A 169 -6.37 18.22 -2.35
N GLY A 170 -7.59 18.73 -2.50
CA GLY A 170 -8.70 17.98 -3.07
C GLY A 170 -8.44 17.51 -4.50
N ARG A 171 -7.76 18.33 -5.33
CA ARG A 171 -7.35 17.91 -6.68
C ARG A 171 -6.28 16.84 -6.65
N TRP A 172 -5.24 17.00 -5.84
CA TRP A 172 -4.17 16.00 -5.73
C TRP A 172 -4.65 14.65 -5.25
N ILE A 173 -5.52 14.63 -4.24
CA ILE A 173 -6.03 13.37 -3.72
C ILE A 173 -7.01 12.71 -4.70
N ALA A 174 -7.83 13.51 -5.42
CA ALA A 174 -8.72 12.99 -6.45
C ALA A 174 -7.94 12.38 -7.62
N ASP A 175 -6.87 13.05 -8.09
CA ASP A 175 -5.99 12.52 -9.13
C ASP A 175 -5.26 11.25 -8.66
N ALA A 176 -4.71 11.25 -7.44
CA ALA A 176 -4.06 10.08 -6.88
C ALA A 176 -5.02 8.89 -6.74
N ALA A 177 -6.23 9.10 -6.23
CA ALA A 177 -7.24 8.05 -6.08
C ALA A 177 -7.68 7.49 -7.45
N LYS A 178 -7.91 8.38 -8.44
CA LYS A 178 -8.20 7.96 -9.83
C LYS A 178 -7.08 7.08 -10.38
N ARG A 179 -5.83 7.50 -10.25
CA ARG A 179 -4.66 6.72 -10.71
C ARG A 179 -4.56 5.36 -10.00
N VAL A 180 -4.83 5.30 -8.69
CA VAL A 180 -4.86 4.02 -7.96
C VAL A 180 -5.90 3.08 -8.56
N CYS A 181 -7.12 3.55 -8.83
CA CYS A 181 -8.16 2.76 -9.50
C CYS A 181 -7.74 2.31 -10.91
N GLU A 182 -7.16 3.22 -11.70
CA GLU A 182 -6.66 2.89 -13.05
C GLU A 182 -5.54 1.84 -12.99
N GLY A 183 -4.62 1.93 -12.00
CA GLY A 183 -3.57 0.96 -11.78
C GLY A 183 -4.12 -0.42 -11.42
N GLU A 184 -5.13 -0.47 -10.55
CA GLU A 184 -5.79 -1.72 -10.14
C GLU A 184 -6.53 -2.37 -11.31
N ILE A 185 -7.29 -1.60 -12.08
CA ILE A 185 -7.99 -2.09 -13.28
C ILE A 185 -6.99 -2.65 -14.30
N ARG A 186 -5.91 -1.91 -14.59
CA ARG A 186 -4.86 -2.36 -15.51
C ARG A 186 -4.17 -3.62 -15.02
N GLN A 187 -3.84 -3.71 -13.72
CA GLN A 187 -3.25 -4.92 -13.15
C GLN A 187 -4.18 -6.13 -13.33
N ASN A 188 -5.47 -5.99 -13.07
CA ASN A 188 -6.44 -7.06 -13.27
C ASN A 188 -6.57 -7.48 -14.74
N GLN A 189 -6.43 -6.53 -15.67
CA GLN A 189 -6.44 -6.82 -17.12
C GLN A 189 -5.17 -7.53 -17.60
N THR A 190 -4.07 -7.46 -16.83
CA THR A 190 -2.80 -8.13 -17.16
C THR A 190 -2.68 -9.54 -16.57
N ILE A 191 -3.66 -10.03 -15.83
CA ILE A 191 -3.68 -11.41 -15.33
C ILE A 191 -3.65 -12.37 -16.53
N GLY A 192 -2.66 -13.28 -16.53
CA GLY A 192 -2.42 -14.23 -17.63
C GLY A 192 -1.72 -13.61 -18.86
N ASN A 193 -1.46 -12.31 -18.86
CA ASN A 193 -0.70 -11.66 -19.95
C ASN A 193 0.81 -11.74 -19.70
N TRP A 194 1.42 -12.85 -20.03
CA TRP A 194 2.87 -13.07 -19.88
C TRP A 194 3.72 -12.31 -20.93
N GLU A 195 3.11 -11.53 -21.80
CA GLU A 195 3.76 -10.60 -22.71
C GLU A 195 3.83 -9.16 -22.18
N LEU A 196 3.37 -8.95 -20.93
CA LEU A 196 3.46 -7.65 -20.27
C LEU A 196 4.89 -7.10 -20.32
N SER A 197 5.05 -5.88 -20.81
CA SER A 197 6.35 -5.22 -20.84
C SER A 197 6.74 -4.71 -19.45
N GLN A 198 8.03 -4.57 -19.23
CA GLN A 198 8.55 -3.99 -17.98
C GLN A 198 8.10 -2.53 -17.79
N GLU A 199 7.97 -1.77 -18.87
CA GLU A 199 7.50 -0.39 -18.84
C GLU A 199 6.04 -0.32 -18.37
N GLU A 200 5.16 -1.17 -18.91
CA GLU A 200 3.77 -1.25 -18.50
C GLU A 200 3.62 -1.70 -17.04
N TYR A 201 4.45 -2.66 -16.61
CA TYR A 201 4.50 -3.07 -15.21
C TYR A 201 4.87 -1.90 -14.29
N PHE A 202 5.93 -1.11 -14.61
CA PHE A 202 6.29 0.05 -13.81
C PHE A 202 5.21 1.14 -13.82
N ASP A 203 4.52 1.34 -14.93
CA ASP A 203 3.39 2.26 -15.02
C ASP A 203 2.24 1.83 -14.12
N ILE A 204 1.91 0.54 -14.10
CA ILE A 204 0.89 -0.03 -13.19
C ILE A 204 1.28 0.24 -11.74
N LEU A 205 2.52 -0.04 -11.34
CA LEU A 205 2.99 0.21 -9.98
C LEU A 205 3.02 1.70 -9.62
N SER A 206 3.41 2.56 -10.57
CA SER A 206 3.36 4.02 -10.40
C SER A 206 1.94 4.49 -10.08
N CYS A 207 0.95 3.93 -10.76
CA CYS A 207 -0.44 4.24 -10.52
C CYS A 207 -0.95 3.63 -9.20
N LYS A 208 -0.84 2.32 -9.03
CA LYS A 208 -1.42 1.58 -7.89
C LYS A 208 -0.81 1.98 -6.56
N THR A 209 0.51 2.13 -6.49
CA THR A 209 1.24 2.35 -5.22
C THR A 209 1.93 3.71 -5.16
N GLY A 210 2.58 4.12 -6.24
CA GLY A 210 3.36 5.35 -6.31
C GLY A 210 2.52 6.61 -6.17
N ALA A 211 1.37 6.69 -6.82
CA ALA A 211 0.55 7.90 -6.90
C ALA A 211 0.15 8.44 -5.51
N LEU A 212 -0.31 7.56 -4.62
CA LEU A 212 -0.76 7.99 -3.29
C LEU A 212 0.43 8.34 -2.37
N CYS A 213 1.57 7.65 -2.50
CA CYS A 213 2.80 8.04 -1.79
C CYS A 213 3.32 9.41 -2.28
N GLY A 214 3.26 9.66 -3.58
CA GLY A 214 3.59 10.95 -4.17
C GLY A 214 2.70 12.07 -3.65
N ALA A 215 1.38 11.87 -3.67
CA ALA A 215 0.42 12.84 -3.14
C ALA A 215 0.67 13.13 -1.64
N SER A 216 1.00 12.11 -0.84
CA SER A 216 1.36 12.27 0.58
C SER A 216 2.52 13.24 0.77
N CYS A 217 3.59 13.06 -0.02
CA CYS A 217 4.78 13.91 0.07
C CYS A 217 4.54 15.33 -0.43
N ALA A 218 3.83 15.49 -1.54
CA ALA A 218 3.49 16.80 -2.09
C ALA A 218 2.61 17.62 -1.14
N MET A 219 1.56 16.99 -0.60
CA MET A 219 0.64 17.66 0.34
C MET A 219 1.31 18.02 1.65
N GLY A 220 2.22 17.18 2.16
CA GLY A 220 2.99 17.51 3.36
C GLY A 220 3.85 18.77 3.17
N ALA A 221 4.61 18.86 2.10
CA ALA A 221 5.40 20.05 1.77
C ALA A 221 4.53 21.28 1.54
N TRP A 222 3.43 21.13 0.80
CA TRP A 222 2.49 22.22 0.54
C TRP A 222 1.88 22.80 1.81
N SER A 223 1.56 21.96 2.81
CA SER A 223 0.97 22.40 4.08
C SER A 223 1.84 23.38 4.88
N THR A 224 3.12 23.45 4.54
CA THR A 224 4.09 24.38 5.12
C THR A 224 4.52 25.48 4.15
N SER A 225 3.71 25.73 3.10
CA SER A 225 3.93 26.76 2.08
C SER A 225 5.22 26.55 1.26
N ALA A 226 5.67 25.33 1.08
CA ALA A 226 6.75 25.04 0.16
C ALA A 226 6.39 25.46 -1.28
N PRO A 227 7.34 25.99 -2.08
CA PRO A 227 7.07 26.37 -3.47
C PRO A 227 6.61 25.17 -4.31
N ALA A 228 5.77 25.41 -5.32
CA ALA A 228 5.17 24.38 -6.16
C ALA A 228 6.20 23.39 -6.72
N TRP A 229 7.34 23.86 -7.25
CA TRP A 229 8.38 22.99 -7.80
C TRP A 229 8.94 21.98 -6.77
N ARG A 230 8.96 22.32 -5.47
CA ARG A 230 9.37 21.40 -4.41
C ARG A 230 8.30 20.35 -4.12
N CYS A 231 7.03 20.75 -4.17
CA CYS A 231 5.92 19.81 -4.09
C CYS A 231 5.99 18.79 -5.23
N ASP A 232 6.29 19.24 -6.47
CA ASP A 232 6.44 18.38 -7.64
C ASP A 232 7.61 17.39 -7.48
N VAL A 233 8.77 17.87 -7.02
CA VAL A 233 9.94 17.03 -6.77
C VAL A 233 9.66 16.00 -5.67
N LEU A 234 8.96 16.38 -4.61
CA LEU A 234 8.59 15.46 -3.53
C LEU A 234 7.47 14.50 -3.95
N GLN A 235 6.59 14.90 -4.86
CA GLN A 235 5.67 13.97 -5.50
C GLN A 235 6.42 12.87 -6.25
N SER A 236 7.47 13.26 -7.00
CA SER A 236 8.37 12.32 -7.68
C SER A 236 9.08 11.38 -6.69
N PHE A 237 9.62 11.94 -5.59
CA PHE A 237 10.21 11.14 -4.51
C PHE A 237 9.25 10.08 -3.99
N GLY A 238 8.03 10.48 -3.59
CA GLY A 238 7.04 9.57 -3.04
C GLY A 238 6.60 8.51 -4.05
N ASN A 239 6.46 8.86 -5.33
CA ASN A 239 6.14 7.91 -6.39
C ASN A 239 7.24 6.85 -6.54
N LYS A 240 8.51 7.25 -6.66
CA LYS A 240 9.66 6.35 -6.77
C LYS A 240 9.82 5.46 -5.53
N LEU A 241 9.57 6.01 -4.35
CA LEU A 241 9.56 5.24 -3.10
C LEU A 241 8.48 4.14 -3.14
N GLY A 242 7.28 4.46 -3.64
CA GLY A 242 6.19 3.50 -3.82
C GLY A 242 6.55 2.38 -4.80
N LEU A 243 7.22 2.71 -5.91
CA LEU A 243 7.74 1.71 -6.87
C LEU A 243 8.79 0.80 -6.22
N ALA A 244 9.79 1.39 -5.57
CA ALA A 244 10.84 0.63 -4.88
C ALA A 244 10.25 -0.35 -3.86
N PHE A 245 9.26 0.10 -3.09
CA PHE A 245 8.57 -0.70 -2.10
C PHE A 245 7.82 -1.87 -2.75
N GLN A 246 7.07 -1.63 -3.83
CA GLN A 246 6.26 -2.66 -4.48
C GLN A 246 7.12 -3.68 -5.22
N ILE A 247 8.13 -3.24 -5.97
CA ILE A 247 9.07 -4.14 -6.65
C ILE A 247 9.75 -5.07 -5.64
N PHE A 248 10.06 -4.53 -4.45
CA PHE A 248 10.65 -5.34 -3.39
C PHE A 248 9.64 -6.31 -2.76
N ASP A 249 8.38 -5.92 -2.59
CA ASP A 249 7.32 -6.83 -2.12
C ASP A 249 7.09 -7.98 -3.13
N ASP A 250 7.12 -7.70 -4.43
CA ASP A 250 7.02 -8.70 -5.50
C ASP A 250 8.25 -9.64 -5.52
N TRP A 251 9.45 -9.12 -5.19
CA TRP A 251 10.64 -9.94 -4.97
C TRP A 251 10.47 -10.86 -3.75
N LEU A 252 9.90 -10.35 -2.64
CA LEU A 252 9.65 -11.14 -1.43
C LEU A 252 8.62 -12.25 -1.66
N ASP A 253 7.65 -12.06 -2.55
CA ASP A 253 6.68 -13.11 -2.89
C ASP A 253 7.37 -14.33 -3.52
N VAL A 254 8.50 -14.14 -4.17
CA VAL A 254 9.26 -15.22 -4.84
C VAL A 254 10.39 -15.78 -3.97
N TRP A 255 11.18 -14.91 -3.32
CA TRP A 255 12.41 -15.29 -2.62
C TRP A 255 12.40 -14.96 -1.12
N GLY A 256 11.28 -14.51 -0.59
CA GLY A 256 11.14 -14.27 0.85
C GLY A 256 11.25 -15.57 1.66
N ASP A 257 11.55 -15.44 2.94
CA ASP A 257 11.49 -16.57 3.85
C ASP A 257 10.04 -17.00 4.07
N GLN A 258 9.78 -18.31 4.15
CA GLN A 258 8.48 -18.82 4.58
C GLN A 258 8.24 -18.36 6.01
N SER A 259 7.47 -17.29 6.15
CA SER A 259 7.17 -16.72 7.46
C SER A 259 6.26 -17.65 8.27
N PRO A 260 6.46 -17.73 9.60
CA PRO A 260 5.49 -18.34 10.51
C PRO A 260 4.10 -17.69 10.45
N SER A 261 3.97 -16.53 9.81
CA SER A 261 2.70 -15.80 9.63
C SER A 261 1.76 -16.41 8.60
N GLY A 262 2.14 -17.52 7.94
CA GLY A 262 1.27 -18.25 7.02
C GLY A 262 1.05 -17.57 5.66
N LYS A 263 1.86 -16.58 5.27
CA LYS A 263 1.86 -16.09 3.89
C LYS A 263 2.47 -17.18 2.98
N THR A 264 1.66 -17.69 2.06
CA THR A 264 2.11 -18.59 1.00
C THR A 264 2.97 -17.76 0.03
N LEU A 265 4.22 -18.16 -0.21
CA LEU A 265 5.07 -17.54 -1.24
C LEU A 265 4.57 -17.94 -2.64
N GLY A 266 4.85 -17.09 -3.64
CA GLY A 266 4.47 -17.36 -5.02
C GLY A 266 2.98 -17.15 -5.30
N THR A 267 2.29 -16.36 -4.48
CA THR A 267 0.86 -16.10 -4.64
C THR A 267 0.56 -15.33 -5.92
N ASP A 268 1.36 -14.36 -6.29
CA ASP A 268 1.19 -13.61 -7.55
C ASP A 268 1.30 -14.54 -8.75
N PHE A 269 2.30 -15.41 -8.76
CA PHE A 269 2.49 -16.39 -9.84
C PHE A 269 1.37 -17.45 -9.88
N ALA A 270 0.91 -17.90 -8.73
CA ALA A 270 -0.22 -18.84 -8.65
C ALA A 270 -1.49 -18.26 -9.28
N HIS A 271 -1.71 -16.95 -9.15
CA HIS A 271 -2.85 -16.21 -9.71
C HIS A 271 -2.58 -15.65 -11.12
N ASP A 272 -1.57 -16.16 -11.83
CA ASP A 272 -1.20 -15.71 -13.19
C ASP A 272 -0.91 -14.22 -13.32
N LYS A 273 -0.41 -13.60 -12.25
CA LYS A 273 -0.05 -12.19 -12.22
C LYS A 273 1.43 -12.04 -12.58
N PRO A 274 1.77 -11.45 -13.75
CA PRO A 274 3.15 -11.26 -14.16
C PRO A 274 3.79 -10.14 -13.36
N THR A 275 4.77 -10.47 -12.52
CA THR A 275 5.60 -9.51 -11.79
C THR A 275 7.00 -9.47 -12.34
N LEU A 276 7.81 -8.48 -11.94
CA LEU A 276 9.12 -8.20 -12.55
C LEU A 276 10.05 -9.43 -12.67
N PRO A 277 10.15 -10.33 -11.68
CA PRO A 277 10.96 -11.55 -11.81
C PRO A 277 10.62 -12.38 -13.08
N TRP A 278 9.33 -12.56 -13.32
CA TRP A 278 8.82 -13.36 -14.42
C TRP A 278 8.93 -12.63 -15.76
N ILE A 279 8.62 -11.33 -15.78
CA ILE A 279 8.77 -10.46 -16.94
C ILE A 279 10.23 -10.46 -17.41
N TYR A 280 11.17 -10.31 -16.47
CA TYR A 280 12.61 -10.35 -16.78
C TYR A 280 13.02 -11.71 -17.34
N LEU A 281 12.66 -12.82 -16.68
CA LEU A 281 13.02 -14.16 -17.12
C LEU A 281 12.52 -14.44 -18.53
N LEU A 282 11.25 -14.19 -18.82
CA LEU A 282 10.68 -14.36 -20.16
C LEU A 282 11.30 -13.43 -21.20
N GLY A 283 11.76 -12.25 -20.77
CA GLY A 283 12.51 -11.33 -21.62
C GLY A 283 13.90 -11.83 -22.02
N THR A 284 14.49 -12.79 -21.29
CA THR A 284 15.78 -13.42 -21.64
C THR A 284 15.64 -14.53 -22.68
N PHE A 285 14.44 -15.02 -22.94
CA PHE A 285 14.21 -16.09 -23.90
C PHE A 285 14.45 -15.59 -25.34
N ASN A 286 15.09 -16.43 -26.15
CA ASN A 286 15.09 -16.21 -27.59
C ASN A 286 13.69 -16.49 -28.18
N SER A 287 13.46 -16.15 -29.43
CA SER A 287 12.16 -16.30 -30.09
C SER A 287 11.63 -17.73 -30.11
N THR A 288 12.49 -18.72 -30.26
CA THR A 288 12.14 -20.14 -30.30
C THR A 288 11.71 -20.65 -28.94
N ASP A 289 12.49 -20.39 -27.91
CA ASP A 289 12.18 -20.78 -26.54
C ASP A 289 10.92 -20.08 -26.02
N ARG A 290 10.76 -18.82 -26.36
CA ARG A 290 9.56 -18.05 -26.02
C ARG A 290 8.30 -18.65 -26.67
N GLN A 291 8.34 -18.97 -27.96
CA GLN A 291 7.22 -19.63 -28.65
C GLN A 291 6.92 -21.01 -28.07
N ALA A 292 7.96 -21.80 -27.78
CA ALA A 292 7.79 -23.11 -27.15
C ALA A 292 7.10 -23.01 -25.80
N TRP A 293 7.52 -22.08 -24.97
CA TRP A 293 6.91 -21.84 -23.65
C TRP A 293 5.45 -21.40 -23.76
N PHE A 294 5.12 -20.46 -24.67
CA PHE A 294 3.72 -20.05 -24.87
C PHE A 294 2.86 -21.20 -25.43
N SER A 295 3.40 -22.04 -26.29
CA SER A 295 2.70 -23.23 -26.78
C SER A 295 2.40 -24.21 -25.64
N LEU A 296 3.36 -24.41 -24.75
CA LEU A 296 3.18 -25.23 -23.55
C LEU A 296 2.15 -24.60 -22.61
N TYR A 297 2.26 -23.29 -22.35
CA TYR A 297 1.31 -22.59 -21.47
C TYR A 297 -0.14 -22.69 -21.97
N ASN A 298 -0.36 -22.60 -23.27
CA ASN A 298 -1.68 -22.75 -23.87
C ASN A 298 -2.24 -24.19 -23.80
N SER A 299 -1.37 -25.20 -23.78
CA SER A 299 -1.77 -26.61 -23.73
C SER A 299 -1.81 -27.18 -22.30
N ASP A 300 -0.83 -26.82 -21.47
CA ASP A 300 -0.70 -27.22 -20.07
C ASP A 300 -0.08 -26.09 -19.24
N PRO A 301 -0.91 -25.18 -18.70
CA PRO A 301 -0.44 -24.06 -17.90
C PRO A 301 0.37 -24.48 -16.67
N GLN A 302 0.05 -25.63 -16.07
CA GLN A 302 0.74 -26.11 -14.86
C GLN A 302 2.18 -26.58 -15.19
N ALA A 303 2.34 -27.32 -16.28
CA ALA A 303 3.67 -27.73 -16.75
C ALA A 303 4.52 -26.53 -17.12
N ALA A 304 3.97 -25.56 -17.86
CA ALA A 304 4.67 -24.33 -18.24
C ALA A 304 5.11 -23.51 -17.02
N LYS A 305 4.24 -23.37 -16.02
CA LYS A 305 4.57 -22.71 -14.75
C LYS A 305 5.68 -23.44 -13.98
N ALA A 306 5.63 -24.75 -13.90
CA ALA A 306 6.66 -25.55 -13.24
C ALA A 306 8.02 -25.40 -13.92
N GLU A 307 8.06 -25.39 -15.26
CA GLU A 307 9.26 -25.12 -16.03
C GLU A 307 9.83 -23.74 -15.75
N LEU A 308 8.99 -22.71 -15.82
CA LEU A 308 9.40 -21.32 -15.57
C LEU A 308 9.95 -21.13 -14.14
N GLN A 309 9.34 -21.76 -13.13
CA GLN A 309 9.86 -21.77 -11.75
C GLN A 309 11.24 -22.44 -11.63
N SER A 310 11.48 -23.51 -12.39
CA SER A 310 12.77 -24.18 -12.40
C SER A 310 13.85 -23.28 -13.02
N LEU A 311 13.53 -22.62 -14.12
CA LEU A 311 14.44 -21.69 -14.82
C LEU A 311 14.73 -20.45 -13.98
N LEU A 312 13.74 -19.94 -13.25
CA LEU A 312 13.91 -18.76 -12.39
C LEU A 312 15.02 -18.95 -11.36
N LYS A 313 15.11 -20.13 -10.76
CA LYS A 313 16.14 -20.48 -9.75
C LYS A 313 17.56 -20.43 -10.30
N GLN A 314 17.73 -20.56 -11.61
CA GLN A 314 19.02 -20.60 -12.31
C GLN A 314 19.33 -19.25 -12.99
N SER A 315 18.38 -18.32 -12.97
CA SER A 315 18.48 -17.01 -13.62
C SER A 315 19.01 -15.93 -12.68
N ASP A 316 19.39 -14.78 -13.25
CA ASP A 316 19.75 -13.56 -12.50
C ASP A 316 18.53 -12.68 -12.18
N ALA A 317 17.31 -13.21 -12.29
CA ALA A 317 16.08 -12.43 -12.06
C ALA A 317 16.00 -11.84 -10.64
N SER A 318 16.54 -12.54 -9.64
CA SER A 318 16.63 -12.02 -8.27
C SER A 318 17.52 -10.78 -8.20
N GLY A 319 18.73 -10.87 -8.73
CA GLY A 319 19.68 -9.75 -8.78
C GLY A 319 19.13 -8.56 -9.56
N TYR A 320 18.51 -8.82 -10.71
CA TYR A 320 17.88 -7.80 -11.53
C TYR A 320 16.73 -7.08 -10.81
N THR A 321 15.80 -7.83 -10.23
CA THR A 321 14.64 -7.26 -9.52
C THR A 321 15.07 -6.39 -8.33
N LEU A 322 16.00 -6.89 -7.51
CA LEU A 322 16.60 -6.11 -6.42
C LEU A 322 17.35 -4.88 -6.92
N GLY A 323 18.05 -4.99 -8.06
CA GLY A 323 18.72 -3.87 -8.71
C GLY A 323 17.75 -2.77 -9.10
N CYS A 324 16.60 -3.11 -9.70
CA CYS A 324 15.54 -2.16 -10.03
C CYS A 324 14.96 -1.48 -8.78
N ALA A 325 14.62 -2.25 -7.75
CA ALA A 325 14.09 -1.70 -6.49
C ALA A 325 15.09 -0.71 -5.85
N LYS A 326 16.38 -1.08 -5.76
CA LYS A 326 17.46 -0.20 -5.25
C LYS A 326 17.65 1.03 -6.12
N GLY A 327 17.57 0.91 -7.43
CA GLY A 327 17.66 2.02 -8.37
C GLY A 327 16.56 3.07 -8.14
N PHE A 328 15.31 2.63 -7.97
CA PHE A 328 14.20 3.54 -7.65
C PHE A 328 14.37 4.19 -6.27
N ALA A 329 14.80 3.45 -5.25
CA ALA A 329 15.08 4.01 -3.92
C ALA A 329 16.21 5.04 -3.94
N GLN A 330 17.27 4.80 -4.70
CA GLN A 330 18.37 5.75 -4.90
C GLN A 330 17.91 7.00 -5.63
N SER A 331 17.17 6.85 -6.74
CA SER A 331 16.60 7.97 -7.50
C SER A 331 15.62 8.79 -6.65
N ALA A 332 14.86 8.16 -5.76
CA ALA A 332 14.06 8.86 -4.77
C ALA A 332 14.94 9.73 -3.84
N CYS A 333 16.03 9.21 -3.30
CA CYS A 333 16.95 10.00 -2.48
C CYS A 333 17.59 11.17 -3.25
N GLU A 334 17.80 11.05 -4.56
CA GLU A 334 18.29 12.15 -5.41
C GLU A 334 17.23 13.28 -5.49
N ASP A 335 15.96 12.92 -5.64
CA ASP A 335 14.86 13.91 -5.60
C ASP A 335 14.81 14.64 -4.24
N LEU A 336 15.01 13.95 -3.12
CA LEU A 336 15.09 14.60 -1.80
C LEU A 336 16.21 15.64 -1.75
N ARG A 337 17.42 15.27 -2.22
CA ARG A 337 18.56 16.20 -2.25
C ARG A 337 18.29 17.42 -3.15
N LYS A 338 17.63 17.18 -4.28
CA LYS A 338 17.18 18.24 -5.17
C LYS A 338 16.18 19.18 -4.48
N ALA A 339 15.20 18.61 -3.75
CA ALA A 339 14.17 19.39 -3.06
C ALA A 339 14.74 20.32 -1.99
N VAL A 340 15.83 19.91 -1.29
CA VAL A 340 16.50 20.74 -0.27
C VAL A 340 17.67 21.54 -0.80
N GLY A 341 18.01 21.42 -2.08
CA GLY A 341 19.12 22.16 -2.69
C GLY A 341 19.02 23.66 -2.47
N GLY A 342 20.12 24.28 -2.04
CA GLY A 342 20.18 25.73 -1.74
C GLY A 342 19.61 26.13 -0.36
N PHE A 343 19.28 25.19 0.50
CA PHE A 343 18.87 25.46 1.89
C PHE A 343 19.95 25.13 2.89
N GLU A 344 20.13 26.01 3.87
CA GLU A 344 20.78 25.68 5.12
C GLU A 344 19.72 25.07 6.05
N LEU A 345 19.81 23.75 6.27
CA LEU A 345 18.84 22.99 7.06
C LEU A 345 19.10 23.15 8.55
N SER A 346 18.08 23.48 9.32
CA SER A 346 18.10 23.35 10.77
C SER A 346 18.28 21.89 11.19
N GLU A 347 18.59 21.67 12.47
CA GLU A 347 18.74 20.30 13.01
C GLU A 347 17.47 19.45 12.82
N ARG A 348 16.28 20.01 13.04
CA ARG A 348 14.98 19.37 12.84
C ARG A 348 14.75 18.96 11.39
N GLN A 349 15.04 19.86 10.46
CA GLN A 349 14.92 19.60 9.02
C GLN A 349 15.93 18.53 8.56
N THR A 350 17.15 18.55 9.11
CA THR A 350 18.17 17.53 8.86
C THR A 350 17.72 16.17 9.38
N GLN A 351 17.06 16.10 10.53
CA GLN A 351 16.48 14.86 11.05
C GLN A 351 15.36 14.33 10.15
N ALA A 352 14.47 15.20 9.66
CA ALA A 352 13.40 14.83 8.73
C ALA A 352 13.96 14.31 7.39
N LEU A 353 14.98 14.97 6.83
CA LEU A 353 15.67 14.52 5.63
C LEU A 353 16.27 13.12 5.80
N ARG A 354 17.03 12.92 6.88
CA ARG A 354 17.62 11.60 7.21
C ARG A 354 16.54 10.54 7.38
N ALA A 355 15.43 10.86 8.02
CA ALA A 355 14.32 9.94 8.21
C ALA A 355 13.72 9.49 6.86
N LEU A 356 13.49 10.41 5.92
CA LEU A 356 13.00 10.11 4.58
C LEU A 356 13.99 9.25 3.79
N GLU A 357 15.31 9.55 3.86
CA GLU A 357 16.34 8.73 3.22
C GLU A 357 16.41 7.31 3.84
N GLU A 358 16.30 7.18 5.16
CA GLU A 358 16.29 5.89 5.84
C GLU A 358 15.05 5.06 5.48
N ILE A 359 13.88 5.68 5.36
CA ILE A 359 12.65 5.01 4.89
C ILE A 359 12.86 4.49 3.46
N ALA A 360 13.44 5.29 2.58
CA ALA A 360 13.71 4.87 1.19
C ALA A 360 14.69 3.69 1.14
N LYS A 361 15.77 3.73 1.92
CA LYS A 361 16.74 2.62 2.01
C LYS A 361 16.11 1.38 2.64
N ALA A 362 15.35 1.54 3.72
CA ALA A 362 14.70 0.43 4.42
C ALA A 362 13.62 -0.26 3.57
N SER A 363 13.02 0.45 2.62
CA SER A 363 12.01 -0.14 1.71
C SER A 363 12.57 -1.30 0.88
N VAL A 364 13.88 -1.34 0.64
CA VAL A 364 14.59 -2.33 -0.20
C VAL A 364 15.68 -3.12 0.55
N ALA A 365 15.80 -2.96 1.87
CA ALA A 365 16.87 -3.56 2.65
C ALA A 365 16.43 -4.79 3.48
N ARG A 366 15.20 -5.27 3.31
CA ARG A 366 14.63 -6.38 4.09
C ARG A 366 15.24 -7.74 3.74
N ALA A 367 16.11 -7.83 2.73
CA ALA A 367 16.69 -9.05 2.17
C ALA A 367 18.12 -9.34 2.64
N GLY A 368 18.55 -8.82 3.78
CA GLY A 368 19.92 -9.03 4.28
C GLY A 368 19.95 -9.64 5.67
#